data_091b2a49b38e919e5363236470cd2789
#
_entry.id   091b2a49b38e919e5363236470cd2789
#
_cell.length_a   1.000
_cell.length_b   1.000
_cell.length_c   1.000
_cell.angle_alpha   90.00
_cell.angle_beta   90.00
_cell.angle_gamma   90.00
#
_symmetry.space_group_name_H-M   'P 1'
#
loop_
_entity.id
_entity.type
_entity.pdbx_description
1 polymer ?
#
loop_
_entity_poly.entity_id
_entity_poly.type
_entity_poly.pdbx_seq_one_letter_code
_entity_poly.pdbx_strand_id
1 'polypeptide(L)' 'MSPKLPIATDKEVIKVARKLGFEFYRQAKDSHEIWVRHSDGSRIIVPRHAGKTIKKDTMKRILEGPGISPEEFYELK' A
#
# COMPACT_ATOMS: atom_id res chain seq x y z
N MET A 1 3.51 -17.17 -15.97
CA MET A 1 3.90 -15.76 -16.06
C MET A 1 3.63 -15.07 -14.75
N SER A 2 4.61 -14.32 -14.30
CA SER A 2 4.41 -13.52 -13.08
C SER A 2 3.38 -12.43 -13.36
N PRO A 3 2.40 -12.23 -12.47
CA PRO A 3 1.48 -11.12 -12.63
C PRO A 3 2.24 -9.80 -12.54
N LYS A 4 1.82 -8.83 -13.34
CA LYS A 4 2.40 -7.51 -13.27
C LYS A 4 2.00 -6.83 -11.97
N LEU A 5 2.94 -6.11 -11.37
CA LEU A 5 2.63 -5.32 -10.19
C LEU A 5 1.65 -4.20 -10.57
N PRO A 6 0.70 -3.88 -9.68
CA PRO A 6 -0.23 -2.79 -9.98
C PRO A 6 0.47 -1.45 -10.09
N ILE A 7 -0.05 -0.60 -10.96
CA ILE A 7 0.38 0.78 -11.07
C ILE A 7 -0.64 1.61 -10.33
N ALA A 8 -0.21 2.33 -9.32
CA ALA A 8 -1.13 3.07 -8.45
C ALA A 8 -0.46 4.30 -7.84
N THR A 9 -1.29 5.26 -7.48
CA THR A 9 -0.86 6.44 -6.75
C THR A 9 -0.95 6.17 -5.25
N ASP A 10 -0.39 7.08 -4.44
CA ASP A 10 -0.49 6.99 -2.99
C ASP A 10 -1.95 6.95 -2.52
N LYS A 11 -2.81 7.76 -3.13
CA LYS A 11 -4.23 7.79 -2.76
C LYS A 11 -4.91 6.46 -3.02
N GLU A 12 -4.59 5.82 -4.13
CA GLU A 12 -5.16 4.51 -4.47
C GLU A 12 -4.72 3.44 -3.49
N VAL A 13 -3.43 3.47 -3.10
CA VAL A 13 -2.91 2.55 -2.10
C VAL A 13 -3.61 2.75 -0.76
N ILE A 14 -3.80 4.00 -0.34
CA ILE A 14 -4.47 4.29 0.92
C ILE A 14 -5.92 3.79 0.89
N LYS A 15 -6.61 3.98 -0.23
CA LYS A 15 -7.97 3.48 -0.38
C LYS A 15 -8.03 1.97 -0.17
N VAL A 16 -7.13 1.23 -0.80
CA VAL A 16 -7.05 -0.22 -0.66
C VAL A 16 -6.68 -0.59 0.77
N ALA A 17 -5.71 0.10 1.36
CA ALA A 17 -5.28 -0.17 2.74
C ALA A 17 -6.44 -0.03 3.71
N ARG A 18 -7.25 1.00 3.58
CA ARG A 18 -8.43 1.20 4.44
C ARG A 18 -9.43 0.07 4.28
N LYS A 19 -9.65 -0.39 3.06
CA LYS A 19 -10.56 -1.52 2.82
C LYS A 19 -10.04 -2.81 3.44
N LEU A 20 -8.72 -2.94 3.58
CA LEU A 20 -8.09 -4.10 4.20
C LEU A 20 -8.00 -3.99 5.73
N GLY A 21 -8.48 -2.88 6.29
CA GLY A 21 -8.49 -2.69 7.74
C GLY A 21 -7.25 -1.99 8.28
N PHE A 22 -6.43 -1.40 7.44
CA PHE A 22 -5.28 -0.61 7.87
C PHE A 22 -5.74 0.78 8.31
N GLU A 23 -5.02 1.33 9.29
CA GLU A 23 -5.25 2.68 9.79
C GLU A 23 -3.95 3.46 9.76
N PHE A 24 -4.06 4.77 9.59
CA PHE A 24 -2.89 5.63 9.70
C PHE A 24 -2.30 5.54 11.10
N TYR A 25 -1.01 5.25 11.16
CA TYR A 25 -0.32 5.15 12.44
C TYR A 25 0.48 6.41 12.75
N ARG A 26 1.45 6.72 11.90
CA ARG A 26 2.23 7.95 12.04
C ARG A 26 2.96 8.29 10.76
N GLN A 27 3.45 9.52 10.67
CA GLN A 27 4.30 9.93 9.57
C GLN A 27 5.76 9.59 9.91
N ALA A 28 6.44 8.96 8.95
CA ALA A 28 7.86 8.65 9.07
C ALA A 28 8.66 9.77 8.41
N LYS A 29 9.96 9.54 8.21
CA LYS A 29 10.84 10.53 7.56
C LYS A 29 10.33 10.88 6.17
N ASP A 30 10.58 12.11 5.77
CA ASP A 30 10.18 12.63 4.46
C ASP A 30 8.66 12.58 4.32
N SER A 31 8.16 12.14 3.20
CA SER A 31 6.73 12.09 2.93
C SER A 31 6.16 10.69 3.11
N HIS A 32 6.79 9.83 3.91
CA HIS A 32 6.32 8.48 4.13
C HIS A 32 5.32 8.41 5.29
N GLU A 33 4.24 7.65 5.10
CA GLU A 33 3.25 7.37 6.15
C GLU A 33 3.29 5.90 6.50
N ILE A 34 3.21 5.60 7.79
CA ILE A 34 3.13 4.23 8.27
C ILE A 34 1.68 3.91 8.57
N TRP A 35 1.17 2.85 7.97
CA TRP A 35 -0.20 2.36 8.16
C TRP A 35 -0.14 0.98 8.79
N VAL A 36 -1.01 0.71 9.74
CA VAL A 36 -0.98 -0.52 10.54
C VAL A 36 -2.34 -1.18 10.54
N ARG A 37 -2.34 -2.51 10.45
CA ARG A 37 -3.55 -3.30 10.65
C ARG A 37 -3.40 -4.02 11.97
N HIS A 38 -4.19 -3.62 12.97
CA HIS A 38 -4.05 -4.12 14.33
C HIS A 38 -4.45 -5.58 14.50
N SER A 39 -5.32 -6.08 13.63
CA SER A 39 -5.80 -7.46 13.72
C SER A 39 -4.68 -8.50 13.61
N ASP A 40 -3.65 -8.21 12.83
CA ASP A 40 -2.53 -9.15 12.65
C ASP A 40 -1.15 -8.49 12.77
N GLY A 41 -1.11 -7.20 13.11
CA GLY A 41 0.14 -6.48 13.25
C GLY A 41 0.82 -6.13 11.94
N SER A 42 0.16 -6.32 10.80
CA SER A 42 0.71 -5.96 9.51
C SER A 42 0.92 -4.46 9.40
N ARG A 43 1.97 -4.07 8.69
CA ARG A 43 2.22 -2.64 8.46
C ARG A 43 2.68 -2.42 7.04
N ILE A 44 2.34 -1.24 6.50
CA ILE A 44 2.81 -0.81 5.19
C ILE A 44 3.34 0.62 5.30
N ILE A 45 4.30 0.93 4.45
CA ILE A 45 4.86 2.29 4.36
C ILE A 45 4.43 2.84 3.01
N VAL A 46 3.70 3.95 3.03
CA VAL A 46 3.15 4.57 1.84
C VAL A 46 3.87 5.89 1.56
N PRO A 47 4.64 5.98 0.47
CA PRO A 47 5.26 7.26 0.10
C PRO A 47 4.18 8.20 -0.44
N ARG A 48 4.11 9.41 0.11
CA ARG A 48 3.11 10.40 -0.27
C ARG A 48 3.71 11.38 -1.27
N HIS A 49 3.66 11.00 -2.54
CA HIS A 49 4.08 11.85 -3.65
C HIS A 49 2.87 12.14 -4.53
N ALA A 50 2.21 13.26 -4.25
CA ALA A 50 0.95 13.63 -4.90
C ALA A 50 1.05 13.54 -6.43
N GLY A 51 0.10 12.83 -7.03
CA GLY A 51 0.00 12.72 -8.48
C GLY A 51 1.01 11.78 -9.15
N LYS A 52 1.92 11.18 -8.38
CA LYS A 52 2.92 10.27 -8.95
C LYS A 52 2.59 8.83 -8.60
N THR A 53 2.93 7.94 -9.53
CA THR A 53 2.76 6.52 -9.29
C THR A 53 3.87 5.99 -8.37
N ILE A 54 3.54 4.96 -7.61
CA ILE A 54 4.47 4.32 -6.70
C ILE A 54 5.41 3.40 -7.48
N LYS A 55 6.69 3.43 -7.13
CA LYS A 55 7.71 2.60 -7.80
C LYS A 55 7.42 1.11 -7.55
N LYS A 56 7.85 0.29 -8.51
CA LYS A 56 7.60 -1.16 -8.47
C LYS A 56 8.09 -1.82 -7.18
N ASP A 57 9.31 -1.53 -6.77
CA ASP A 57 9.87 -2.13 -5.55
C ASP A 57 9.05 -1.78 -4.31
N THR A 58 8.63 -0.53 -4.23
CA THR A 58 7.79 -0.08 -3.12
C THR A 58 6.42 -0.74 -3.17
N MET A 59 5.83 -0.85 -4.37
CA MET A 59 4.54 -1.51 -4.55
C MET A 59 4.61 -2.97 -4.13
N LYS A 60 5.70 -3.65 -4.46
CA LYS A 60 5.90 -5.03 -4.05
C LYS A 60 5.86 -5.17 -2.53
N ARG A 61 6.55 -4.29 -1.81
CA ARG A 61 6.54 -4.29 -0.35
C ARG A 61 5.17 -4.00 0.22
N ILE A 62 4.44 -3.08 -0.42
CA ILE A 62 3.08 -2.74 0.01
C ILE A 62 2.16 -3.96 -0.10
N LEU A 63 2.28 -4.75 -1.15
CA LEU A 63 1.47 -5.96 -1.31
C LEU A 63 1.89 -7.06 -0.35
N GLU A 64 3.18 -7.17 -0.04
CA GLU A 64 3.70 -8.18 0.86
C GLU A 64 3.22 -7.98 2.30
N GLY A 65 3.06 -6.73 2.74
CA GLY A 65 2.61 -6.43 4.10
C GLY A 65 1.30 -7.12 4.44
N PRO A 66 0.21 -6.82 3.72
CA PRO A 66 -1.07 -7.50 3.95
C PRO A 66 -1.14 -8.90 3.33
N GLY A 67 -0.19 -9.28 2.49
CA GLY A 67 -0.20 -10.58 1.84
C GLY A 67 -1.24 -10.73 0.75
N ILE A 68 -1.47 -9.67 -0.02
CA ILE A 68 -2.45 -9.72 -1.12
C ILE A 68 -1.77 -9.82 -2.47
N SER A 69 -2.51 -10.34 -3.44
CA SER A 69 -2.04 -10.46 -4.81
C SER A 69 -2.33 -9.17 -5.59
N PRO A 70 -1.65 -8.96 -6.74
CA PRO A 70 -1.98 -7.83 -7.61
C PRO A 70 -3.45 -7.82 -8.03
N GLU A 71 -4.03 -8.99 -8.26
CA GLU A 71 -5.45 -9.10 -8.64
C GLU A 71 -6.36 -8.59 -7.54
N GLU A 72 -6.06 -8.96 -6.29
CA GLU A 72 -6.83 -8.47 -5.15
C GLU A 72 -6.73 -6.96 -5.02
N PHE A 73 -5.55 -6.42 -5.25
CA PHE A 73 -5.37 -4.97 -5.22
C PHE A 73 -6.28 -4.28 -6.25
N TYR A 74 -6.32 -4.80 -7.46
CA TYR A 74 -7.18 -4.21 -8.50
C TYR A 74 -8.66 -4.31 -8.14
N GLU A 75 -9.07 -5.39 -7.51
CA GLU A 75 -10.46 -5.55 -7.09
C GLU A 75 -10.84 -4.53 -6.00
N LEU A 76 -9.91 -4.21 -5.13
CA LEU A 76 -10.16 -3.27 -4.02
C LEU A 76 -9.97 -1.82 -4.44
N LYS A 77 -9.21 -1.59 -5.47
CA LYS A 77 -8.93 -0.26 -5.97
C LYS A 77 -10.17 0.36 -6.62
#